data_e8952a72104ee2d2a06298818f01105e
#
_entry.id   e8952a72104ee2d2a06298818f01105e
#
_cell.length_a   1.000
_cell.length_b   1.000
_cell.length_c   1.000
_cell.angle_alpha   90.00
_cell.angle_beta   90.00
_cell.angle_gamma   90.00
#
_symmetry.space_group_name_H-M   'P 1'
#
loop_
_entity.id
_entity.type
_entity.pdbx_description
1 polymer ?
#
loop_
_entity_poly.entity_id
_entity_poly.type
_entity_poly.pdbx_seq_one_letter_code
_entity_poly.pdbx_strand_id
1 'polypeptide(L)'
;MSTSLPDSDRARLQEIAASDGPLAPDECAERARLAGTVVGLGQFDRRGSGEAVLLWRDEHSEAWLNLWWQHRDTGYHDHSGSCVGVYVISGRVWHEPLTLGAPPVAREHGPGDTFWFPGDGVHRMDHEAGAVTIHVYSPPVPGIGHYDLHGGLLHRSEGLPDQPSPPSAALYAAMHLPGDSGLAS
;
A
#
# COMPACT_ATOMS: atom_id res chain seq x y z
N MET A 1 -5.39 15.83 17.03
CA MET A 1 -3.97 16.25 17.13
C MET A 1 -3.40 16.09 15.74
N SER A 2 -2.60 17.03 15.24
CA SER A 2 -2.04 16.97 13.87
C SER A 2 -1.01 15.83 13.79
N THR A 3 -1.22 14.88 12.92
CA THR A 3 -0.31 13.76 12.62
C THR A 3 0.85 14.21 11.72
N SER A 4 1.52 15.31 12.08
CA SER A 4 2.68 15.77 11.31
C SER A 4 3.96 15.17 11.86
N LEU A 5 4.74 14.56 10.97
CA LEU A 5 6.08 14.07 11.29
C LEU A 5 6.99 15.22 11.76
N PRO A 6 7.91 14.98 12.73
CA PRO A 6 8.94 15.92 13.12
C PRO A 6 9.79 16.37 11.92
N ASP A 7 10.30 17.60 11.93
CA ASP A 7 11.10 18.12 10.81
C ASP A 7 12.39 17.34 10.59
N SER A 8 13.02 16.84 11.66
CA SER A 8 14.17 15.94 11.57
C SER A 8 13.88 14.66 10.80
N ASP A 9 12.70 14.07 11.04
CA ASP A 9 12.28 12.83 10.40
C ASP A 9 11.96 13.09 8.93
N ARG A 10 11.31 14.24 8.63
CA ARG A 10 11.08 14.66 7.23
C ARG A 10 12.37 14.81 6.44
N ALA A 11 13.41 15.45 7.01
CA ALA A 11 14.69 15.62 6.35
C ALA A 11 15.33 14.26 6.01
N ARG A 12 15.33 13.31 6.97
CA ARG A 12 15.83 11.96 6.74
C ARG A 12 15.01 11.18 5.71
N LEU A 13 13.69 11.33 5.70
CA LEU A 13 12.83 10.71 4.70
C LEU A 13 13.09 11.27 3.30
N GLN A 14 13.40 12.57 3.16
CA GLN A 14 13.79 13.17 1.88
C GLN A 14 15.14 12.63 1.38
N GLU A 15 16.09 12.37 2.27
CA GLU A 15 17.35 11.71 1.89
C GLU A 15 17.10 10.27 1.40
N ILE A 16 16.19 9.53 2.05
CA ILE A 16 15.78 8.18 1.62
C ILE A 16 15.05 8.23 0.27
N ALA A 17 14.22 9.24 0.03
CA ALA A 17 13.46 9.41 -1.21
C ALA A 17 14.35 9.69 -2.43
N ALA A 18 15.47 10.38 -2.24
CA ALA A 18 16.31 10.89 -3.33
C ALA A 18 16.70 9.80 -4.33
N SER A 19 16.43 10.05 -5.62
CA SER A 19 16.72 9.15 -6.74
C SER A 19 16.89 9.95 -8.03
N ASP A 20 17.72 9.45 -8.93
CA ASP A 20 17.95 10.04 -10.26
C ASP A 20 16.96 9.49 -11.32
N GLY A 21 16.03 8.62 -10.92
CA GLY A 21 15.04 7.99 -11.81
C GLY A 21 14.09 7.06 -11.07
N PRO A 22 13.15 6.45 -11.79
CA PRO A 22 12.23 5.46 -11.22
C PRO A 22 12.99 4.30 -10.57
N LEU A 23 12.44 3.81 -9.45
CA LEU A 23 13.03 2.74 -8.66
C LEU A 23 12.61 1.35 -9.20
N ALA A 24 13.50 0.37 -9.08
CA ALA A 24 13.16 -1.03 -9.24
C ALA A 24 12.33 -1.54 -8.02
N PRO A 25 11.57 -2.64 -8.16
CA PRO A 25 10.71 -3.16 -7.08
C PRO A 25 11.45 -3.47 -5.78
N ASP A 26 12.65 -4.02 -5.87
CA ASP A 26 13.51 -4.33 -4.72
C ASP A 26 14.09 -3.07 -4.07
N GLU A 27 14.39 -2.03 -4.86
CA GLU A 27 14.78 -0.73 -4.34
C GLU A 27 13.62 -0.06 -3.57
N CYS A 28 12.37 -0.20 -4.06
CA CYS A 28 11.19 0.24 -3.33
C CYS A 28 11.09 -0.45 -1.96
N ALA A 29 11.31 -1.77 -1.88
CA ALA A 29 11.27 -2.53 -0.64
C ALA A 29 12.38 -2.09 0.34
N GLU A 30 13.59 -1.84 -0.15
CA GLU A 30 14.68 -1.34 0.68
C GLU A 30 14.40 0.07 1.22
N ARG A 31 13.83 0.97 0.40
CA ARG A 31 13.45 2.31 0.86
C ARG A 31 12.31 2.26 1.86
N ALA A 32 11.34 1.36 1.70
CA ALA A 32 10.29 1.12 2.69
C ALA A 32 10.88 0.69 4.04
N ARG A 33 11.87 -0.22 4.03
CA ARG A 33 12.59 -0.66 5.23
C ARG A 33 13.37 0.48 5.89
N LEU A 34 14.11 1.27 5.11
CA LEU A 34 14.85 2.43 5.60
C LEU A 34 13.93 3.47 6.22
N ALA A 35 12.80 3.78 5.57
CA ALA A 35 11.78 4.68 6.13
C ALA A 35 11.24 4.17 7.46
N GLY A 36 11.08 2.84 7.61
CA GLY A 36 10.67 2.22 8.88
C GLY A 36 11.64 2.46 10.04
N THR A 37 12.92 2.75 9.77
CA THR A 37 13.90 3.10 10.82
C THR A 37 13.76 4.55 11.31
N VAL A 38 13.04 5.39 10.56
CA VAL A 38 12.85 6.81 10.87
C VAL A 38 11.53 7.05 11.58
N VAL A 39 10.46 6.36 11.15
CA VAL A 39 9.10 6.63 11.62
C VAL A 39 8.86 6.08 13.01
N GLY A 40 8.58 6.98 13.98
CA GLY A 40 8.15 6.61 15.33
C GLY A 40 6.64 6.40 15.41
N LEU A 41 6.19 5.22 15.87
CA LEU A 41 4.75 4.88 15.95
C LEU A 41 3.99 5.54 17.11
N GLY A 42 4.70 6.06 18.12
CA GLY A 42 4.09 6.60 19.34
C GLY A 42 3.27 7.90 19.14
N GLN A 43 3.37 8.52 17.97
CA GLN A 43 2.70 9.78 17.65
C GLN A 43 1.33 9.61 16.95
N PHE A 44 0.98 8.38 16.54
CA PHE A 44 -0.25 8.13 15.81
C PHE A 44 -1.38 7.69 16.74
N ASP A 45 -2.57 8.27 16.52
CA ASP A 45 -3.77 7.90 17.26
C ASP A 45 -4.31 6.56 16.75
N ARG A 46 -4.49 5.59 17.67
CA ARG A 46 -5.00 4.24 17.36
C ARG A 46 -6.52 4.14 17.33
N ARG A 47 -7.20 5.27 17.10
CA ARG A 47 -8.66 5.31 16.99
C ARG A 47 -9.12 5.37 15.53
N GLY A 48 -10.25 4.75 15.23
CA GLY A 48 -10.84 4.72 13.89
C GLY A 48 -10.51 3.47 13.09
N SER A 49 -10.77 3.52 11.78
CA SER A 49 -10.56 2.39 10.85
C SER A 49 -9.11 2.23 10.40
N GLY A 50 -8.32 3.28 10.55
CA GLY A 50 -6.94 3.37 10.08
C GLY A 50 -6.63 4.74 9.50
N GLU A 51 -5.38 4.94 9.14
CA GLU A 51 -4.87 6.20 8.59
C GLU A 51 -3.75 5.89 7.59
N ALA A 52 -3.64 6.68 6.53
CA ALA A 52 -2.47 6.71 5.67
C ALA A 52 -1.78 8.06 5.79
N VAL A 53 -0.49 8.02 6.02
CA VAL A 53 0.35 9.22 6.15
C VAL A 53 1.36 9.24 5.01
N LEU A 54 1.30 10.28 4.19
CA LEU A 54 2.29 10.50 3.14
C LEU A 54 3.64 10.82 3.77
N LEU A 55 4.65 10.01 3.49
CA LEU A 55 6.03 10.21 3.95
C LEU A 55 6.81 11.10 2.99
N TRP A 56 6.72 10.82 1.68
CA TRP A 56 7.23 11.67 0.60
C TRP A 56 6.49 11.42 -0.70
N ARG A 57 6.61 12.36 -1.63
CA ARG A 57 6.22 12.22 -3.03
C ARG A 57 7.07 13.16 -3.87
N ASP A 58 7.73 12.61 -4.87
CA ASP A 58 8.49 13.34 -5.89
C ASP A 58 8.10 12.84 -7.30
N GLU A 59 8.91 13.14 -8.31
CA GLU A 59 8.66 12.72 -9.69
C GLU A 59 8.91 11.22 -9.93
N HIS A 60 9.67 10.55 -9.07
CA HIS A 60 10.13 9.18 -9.25
C HIS A 60 9.46 8.18 -8.32
N SER A 61 9.02 8.62 -7.12
CA SER A 61 8.45 7.74 -6.12
C SER A 61 7.49 8.44 -5.16
N GLU A 62 6.68 7.64 -4.47
CA GLU A 62 5.92 8.07 -3.29
C GLU A 62 5.92 6.99 -2.22
N ALA A 63 5.84 7.42 -0.96
CA ALA A 63 5.80 6.52 0.18
C ALA A 63 4.68 6.87 1.15
N TRP A 64 4.07 5.83 1.66
CA TRP A 64 2.94 5.91 2.58
C TRP A 64 3.18 5.03 3.79
N LEU A 65 2.98 5.58 4.99
CA LEU A 65 2.79 4.81 6.22
C LEU A 65 1.30 4.51 6.34
N ASN A 66 0.94 3.23 6.36
CA ASN A 66 -0.42 2.76 6.49
C ASN A 66 -0.64 2.14 7.86
N LEU A 67 -1.65 2.63 8.56
CA LEU A 67 -2.04 2.24 9.91
C LEU A 67 -3.40 1.52 9.82
N TRP A 68 -3.40 0.18 9.93
CA TRP A 68 -4.56 -0.68 9.75
C TRP A 68 -5.19 -1.02 11.12
N TRP A 69 -5.93 -0.07 11.72
CA TRP A 69 -6.48 -0.30 13.06
C TRP A 69 -7.57 -1.37 13.12
N GLN A 70 -8.21 -1.68 12.00
CA GLN A 70 -9.15 -2.78 11.83
C GLN A 70 -8.60 -3.75 10.79
N HIS A 71 -9.05 -5.01 10.85
CA HIS A 71 -8.80 -5.98 9.80
C HIS A 71 -9.23 -5.43 8.44
N ARG A 72 -8.39 -5.58 7.43
CA ARG A 72 -8.64 -5.06 6.11
C ARG A 72 -8.11 -5.96 5.01
N ASP A 73 -9.04 -6.35 4.15
CA ASP A 73 -8.79 -6.97 2.87
C ASP A 73 -8.93 -5.91 1.76
N THR A 74 -7.93 -5.75 0.92
CA THR A 74 -7.95 -4.76 -0.17
C THR A 74 -8.75 -5.23 -1.38
N GLY A 75 -9.07 -6.52 -1.50
CA GLY A 75 -9.49 -7.12 -2.75
C GLY A 75 -8.35 -7.12 -3.80
N TYR A 76 -8.63 -7.71 -4.96
CA TYR A 76 -7.67 -7.68 -6.07
C TYR A 76 -7.58 -6.30 -6.69
N HIS A 77 -6.36 -5.80 -6.84
CA HIS A 77 -6.10 -4.47 -7.42
C HIS A 77 -4.75 -4.42 -8.11
N ASP A 78 -4.58 -3.41 -8.97
CA ASP A 78 -3.31 -3.00 -9.57
C ASP A 78 -2.94 -1.57 -9.15
N HIS A 79 -1.75 -1.13 -9.51
CA HIS A 79 -1.25 0.21 -9.26
C HIS A 79 -1.01 1.01 -10.55
N SER A 80 -1.69 0.65 -11.65
CA SER A 80 -1.60 1.33 -12.96
C SER A 80 -0.16 1.51 -13.46
N GLY A 81 0.66 0.46 -13.31
CA GLY A 81 2.04 0.43 -13.79
C GLY A 81 3.10 0.75 -12.74
N SER A 82 2.73 1.22 -11.55
CA SER A 82 3.69 1.46 -10.46
C SER A 82 4.04 0.16 -9.74
N CYS A 83 5.32 -0.16 -9.63
CA CYS A 83 5.74 -1.23 -8.72
C CYS A 83 5.62 -0.77 -7.26
N VAL A 84 5.60 -1.72 -6.35
CA VAL A 84 5.53 -1.44 -4.91
C VAL A 84 6.51 -2.27 -4.12
N GLY A 85 7.17 -1.63 -3.16
CA GLY A 85 7.90 -2.28 -2.07
C GLY A 85 7.20 -2.05 -0.75
N VAL A 86 7.08 -3.09 0.05
CA VAL A 86 6.39 -3.07 1.33
C VAL A 86 7.33 -3.49 2.46
N TYR A 87 7.25 -2.78 3.57
CA TYR A 87 7.89 -3.15 4.84
C TYR A 87 6.85 -3.26 5.93
N VAL A 88 6.86 -4.36 6.68
CA VAL A 88 5.95 -4.59 7.81
C VAL A 88 6.62 -4.11 9.11
N ILE A 89 6.08 -3.06 9.72
CA ILE A 89 6.57 -2.54 11.00
C ILE A 89 5.99 -3.35 12.17
N SER A 90 4.68 -3.64 12.14
CA SER A 90 3.99 -4.40 13.18
C SER A 90 2.77 -5.12 12.63
N GLY A 91 2.29 -6.14 13.35
CA GLY A 91 1.18 -6.99 12.92
C GLY A 91 1.57 -7.93 11.79
N ARG A 92 0.58 -8.52 11.13
CA ARG A 92 0.78 -9.44 10.01
C ARG A 92 -0.02 -9.00 8.81
N VAL A 93 0.54 -9.29 7.64
CA VAL A 93 -0.12 -9.09 6.36
C VAL A 93 0.05 -10.34 5.50
N TRP A 94 -0.96 -10.63 4.68
CA TRP A 94 -0.93 -11.71 3.69
C TRP A 94 -0.96 -11.07 2.31
N HIS A 95 0.02 -11.42 1.49
CA HIS A 95 0.16 -10.94 0.12
C HIS A 95 -0.14 -12.09 -0.84
N GLU A 96 -1.10 -11.89 -1.73
CA GLU A 96 -1.59 -12.87 -2.69
C GLU A 96 -1.49 -12.30 -4.12
N PRO A 97 -0.39 -12.57 -4.84
CA PRO A 97 -0.31 -12.28 -6.27
C PRO A 97 -1.30 -13.12 -7.07
N LEU A 98 -2.03 -12.51 -7.98
CA LEU A 98 -2.89 -13.23 -8.90
C LEU A 98 -2.04 -13.90 -9.99
N THR A 99 -2.10 -15.23 -10.07
CA THR A 99 -1.47 -16.01 -11.13
C THR A 99 -2.55 -16.66 -11.97
N LEU A 100 -2.63 -16.30 -13.25
CA LEU A 100 -3.61 -16.88 -14.16
C LEU A 100 -3.36 -18.38 -14.33
N GLY A 101 -4.43 -19.17 -14.20
CA GLY A 101 -4.36 -20.63 -14.37
C GLY A 101 -3.79 -21.41 -13.19
N ALA A 102 -3.49 -20.74 -12.08
CA ALA A 102 -3.07 -21.39 -10.84
C ALA A 102 -3.99 -20.95 -9.67
N PRO A 103 -4.14 -21.80 -8.64
CA PRO A 103 -4.86 -21.38 -7.44
C PRO A 103 -4.12 -20.24 -6.74
N PRO A 104 -4.85 -19.31 -6.10
CA PRO A 104 -4.26 -18.23 -5.31
C PRO A 104 -3.39 -18.79 -4.18
N VAL A 105 -2.24 -18.18 -3.95
CA VAL A 105 -1.34 -18.53 -2.85
C VAL A 105 -0.96 -17.28 -2.10
N ALA A 106 -1.57 -17.09 -0.92
CA ALA A 106 -1.21 -16.01 -0.02
C ALA A 106 0.08 -16.35 0.75
N ARG A 107 0.97 -15.38 0.88
CA ARG A 107 2.18 -15.45 1.70
C ARG A 107 2.04 -14.53 2.89
N GLU A 108 2.29 -15.06 4.08
CA GLU A 108 2.31 -14.27 5.32
C GLU A 108 3.64 -13.54 5.45
N HIS A 109 3.55 -12.27 5.89
CA HIS A 109 4.68 -11.41 6.23
C HIS A 109 4.44 -10.80 7.61
N GLY A 110 5.46 -10.84 8.47
CA GLY A 110 5.44 -10.33 9.84
C GLY A 110 6.39 -9.14 10.04
N PRO A 111 6.51 -8.64 11.29
CA PRO A 111 7.36 -7.51 11.61
C PRO A 111 8.82 -7.73 11.19
N GLY A 112 9.37 -6.77 10.45
CA GLY A 112 10.72 -6.83 9.91
C GLY A 112 10.81 -7.37 8.48
N ASP A 113 9.76 -8.02 7.97
CA ASP A 113 9.74 -8.53 6.61
C ASP A 113 9.59 -7.42 5.58
N THR A 114 10.24 -7.63 4.43
CA THR A 114 10.06 -6.84 3.22
C THR A 114 9.65 -7.74 2.07
N PHE A 115 8.81 -7.21 1.21
CA PHE A 115 8.48 -7.84 -0.07
C PHE A 115 8.18 -6.76 -1.11
N TRP A 116 8.08 -7.17 -2.37
CA TRP A 116 7.77 -6.26 -3.46
C TRP A 116 6.85 -6.93 -4.48
N PHE A 117 6.22 -6.11 -5.31
CA PHE A 117 5.35 -6.54 -6.38
C PHE A 117 5.56 -5.67 -7.63
N PRO A 118 5.61 -6.27 -8.84
CA PRO A 118 5.83 -5.53 -10.07
C PRO A 118 4.59 -4.70 -10.45
N GLY A 119 4.81 -3.65 -11.26
CA GLY A 119 3.77 -2.71 -11.63
C GLY A 119 2.72 -3.22 -12.62
N ASP A 120 3.00 -4.33 -13.30
CA ASP A 120 2.12 -4.95 -14.30
C ASP A 120 1.23 -6.08 -13.75
N GLY A 121 1.28 -6.30 -12.44
CA GLY A 121 0.56 -7.38 -11.77
C GLY A 121 -0.72 -6.92 -11.07
N VAL A 122 -1.61 -7.90 -10.85
CA VAL A 122 -2.79 -7.77 -9.98
C VAL A 122 -2.55 -8.58 -8.72
N HIS A 123 -2.83 -8.01 -7.57
CA HIS A 123 -2.64 -8.67 -6.29
C HIS A 123 -3.71 -8.30 -5.28
N ARG A 124 -3.74 -9.01 -4.16
CA ARG A 124 -4.59 -8.77 -3.01
C ARG A 124 -3.73 -8.74 -1.75
N MET A 125 -4.08 -7.88 -0.83
CA MET A 125 -3.47 -7.85 0.49
C MET A 125 -4.54 -7.92 1.57
N ASP A 126 -4.29 -8.75 2.57
CA ASP A 126 -5.08 -8.84 3.78
C ASP A 126 -4.25 -8.39 4.98
N HIS A 127 -4.81 -7.55 5.85
CA HIS A 127 -4.10 -6.91 6.95
C HIS A 127 -4.78 -7.24 8.28
N GLU A 128 -4.01 -7.78 9.20
CA GLU A 128 -4.44 -7.96 10.59
C GLU A 128 -4.79 -6.62 11.24
N ALA A 129 -5.79 -6.61 12.11
CA ALA A 129 -6.11 -5.44 12.91
C ALA A 129 -4.90 -5.02 13.78
N GLY A 130 -4.48 -3.77 13.66
CA GLY A 130 -3.29 -3.22 14.31
C GLY A 130 -2.00 -3.38 13.50
N ALA A 131 -2.07 -3.92 12.28
CA ALA A 131 -0.92 -3.95 11.39
C ALA A 131 -0.49 -2.53 11.00
N VAL A 132 0.82 -2.36 10.79
CA VAL A 132 1.43 -1.11 10.32
C VAL A 132 2.43 -1.45 9.23
N THR A 133 2.28 -0.82 8.07
CA THR A 133 3.13 -1.06 6.91
C THR A 133 3.61 0.25 6.29
N ILE A 134 4.78 0.21 5.65
CA ILE A 134 5.22 1.27 4.73
C ILE A 134 5.19 0.71 3.32
N HIS A 135 4.57 1.45 2.42
CA HIS A 135 4.51 1.15 1.00
C HIS A 135 5.26 2.24 0.23
N VAL A 136 6.20 1.85 -0.61
CA VAL A 136 6.90 2.73 -1.54
C VAL A 136 6.54 2.33 -2.96
N TYR A 137 6.01 3.26 -3.73
CA TYR A 137 5.61 3.05 -5.12
C TYR A 137 6.54 3.80 -6.07
N SER A 138 6.80 3.22 -7.23
CA SER A 138 7.57 3.87 -8.29
C SER A 138 7.08 3.43 -9.69
N PRO A 139 6.80 4.40 -10.59
CA PRO A 139 6.59 5.82 -10.30
C PRO A 139 5.45 6.05 -9.31
N PRO A 140 5.17 7.30 -8.87
CA PRO A 140 3.98 7.59 -8.07
C PRO A 140 2.71 7.05 -8.68
N VAL A 141 1.82 6.45 -7.86
CA VAL A 141 0.62 5.76 -8.34
C VAL A 141 -0.34 6.73 -9.01
N PRO A 142 -0.64 6.58 -10.30
CA PRO A 142 -1.59 7.45 -10.99
C PRO A 142 -3.06 7.08 -10.69
N GLY A 143 -3.30 5.83 -10.29
CA GLY A 143 -4.62 5.32 -9.97
C GLY A 143 -4.57 3.86 -9.55
N ILE A 144 -5.67 3.34 -8.99
CA ILE A 144 -5.82 1.94 -8.58
C ILE A 144 -6.98 1.32 -9.36
N GLY A 145 -6.69 0.24 -10.08
CA GLY A 145 -7.71 -0.61 -10.69
C GLY A 145 -8.15 -1.68 -9.71
N HIS A 146 -9.46 -1.84 -9.49
CA HIS A 146 -10.01 -2.92 -8.68
C HIS A 146 -10.60 -4.01 -9.58
N TYR A 147 -10.54 -5.25 -9.11
CA TYR A 147 -10.93 -6.42 -9.88
C TYR A 147 -11.72 -7.41 -9.04
N ASP A 148 -12.72 -8.02 -9.68
CA ASP A 148 -13.48 -9.14 -9.16
C ASP A 148 -13.16 -10.41 -9.93
N LEU A 149 -13.05 -11.53 -9.22
CA LEU A 149 -12.81 -12.84 -9.82
C LEU A 149 -14.11 -13.64 -9.84
N HIS A 150 -14.72 -13.78 -11.02
CA HIS A 150 -15.94 -14.54 -11.21
C HIS A 150 -15.76 -15.64 -12.26
N GLY A 151 -16.06 -16.88 -11.91
CA GLY A 151 -15.98 -18.03 -12.82
C GLY A 151 -14.58 -18.26 -13.43
N GLY A 152 -13.53 -17.86 -12.71
CA GLY A 152 -12.15 -17.93 -13.20
C GLY A 152 -11.76 -16.79 -14.17
N LEU A 153 -12.62 -15.82 -14.36
CA LEU A 153 -12.36 -14.62 -15.16
C LEU A 153 -12.15 -13.42 -14.24
N LEU A 154 -11.17 -12.60 -14.60
CA LEU A 154 -10.89 -11.33 -13.93
C LEU A 154 -11.71 -10.22 -14.60
N HIS A 155 -12.57 -9.59 -13.83
CA HIS A 155 -13.39 -8.45 -14.26
C HIS A 155 -12.91 -7.20 -13.56
N ARG A 156 -12.58 -6.15 -14.32
CA ARG A 156 -12.31 -4.86 -13.72
C ARG A 156 -13.62 -4.31 -13.16
N SER A 157 -13.65 -4.02 -11.87
CA SER A 157 -14.83 -3.43 -11.22
C SER A 157 -15.02 -2.03 -11.78
N GLU A 158 -16.25 -1.72 -12.23
CA GLU A 158 -16.62 -0.37 -12.64
C GLU A 158 -16.79 0.50 -11.39
N GLY A 159 -15.70 0.90 -10.78
CA GLY A 159 -15.69 1.69 -9.58
C GLY A 159 -14.74 2.88 -9.70
N LEU A 160 -15.29 4.02 -10.05
CA LEU A 160 -14.67 5.32 -10.27
C LEU A 160 -13.90 5.42 -11.59
N PRO A 161 -14.27 6.38 -12.47
CA PRO A 161 -13.52 6.68 -13.69
C PRO A 161 -12.08 7.04 -13.28
N ASP A 162 -11.12 6.79 -14.18
CA ASP A 162 -9.74 7.24 -14.07
C ASP A 162 -9.71 8.70 -13.59
N GLN A 163 -9.71 8.89 -12.29
CA GLN A 163 -9.55 10.21 -11.69
C GLN A 163 -8.07 10.53 -11.81
N PRO A 164 -7.72 11.69 -12.39
CA PRO A 164 -6.34 12.14 -12.34
C PRO A 164 -5.93 12.23 -10.88
N SER A 165 -4.85 11.53 -10.54
CA SER A 165 -4.26 11.39 -9.20
C SER A 165 -4.92 12.27 -8.15
N PRO A 166 -5.84 11.73 -7.36
CA PRO A 166 -6.43 12.54 -6.31
C PRO A 166 -5.36 12.85 -5.25
N PRO A 167 -5.49 13.95 -4.54
CA PRO A 167 -4.68 14.17 -3.35
C PRO A 167 -4.83 12.97 -2.39
N SER A 168 -3.80 12.70 -1.65
CA SER A 168 -3.56 11.57 -0.74
C SER A 168 -4.79 10.89 -0.09
N ALA A 169 -5.78 11.68 0.30
CA ALA A 169 -7.01 11.19 0.93
C ALA A 169 -7.88 10.31 0.03
N ALA A 170 -7.86 10.49 -1.29
CA ALA A 170 -8.68 9.70 -2.19
C ALA A 170 -7.95 8.40 -2.62
N LEU A 171 -6.61 8.40 -2.69
CA LEU A 171 -5.85 7.17 -2.85
C LEU A 171 -6.09 6.26 -1.63
N TYR A 172 -6.03 6.85 -0.43
CA TYR A 172 -6.38 6.15 0.81
C TYR A 172 -7.82 5.65 0.79
N ALA A 173 -8.79 6.48 0.38
CA ALA A 173 -10.19 6.08 0.25
C ALA A 173 -10.38 4.95 -0.77
N ALA A 174 -9.68 4.99 -1.92
CA ALA A 174 -9.71 3.94 -2.93
C ALA A 174 -9.10 2.63 -2.41
N MET A 175 -8.01 2.68 -1.63
CA MET A 175 -7.41 1.52 -0.97
C MET A 175 -8.26 1.00 0.20
N HIS A 176 -9.17 1.83 0.73
CA HIS A 176 -9.93 1.55 1.96
C HIS A 176 -11.46 1.60 1.76
N LEU A 177 -11.95 1.50 0.53
CA LEU A 177 -13.38 1.32 0.30
C LEU A 177 -13.85 0.06 1.04
N PRO A 178 -14.97 0.11 1.75
CA PRO A 178 -15.55 -1.09 2.35
C PRO A 178 -15.83 -2.08 1.23
N GLY A 179 -15.14 -3.22 1.28
CA GLY A 179 -15.51 -4.35 0.43
C GLY A 179 -16.98 -4.64 0.68
N ASP A 180 -17.76 -4.68 -0.38
CA ASP A 180 -19.18 -5.00 -0.30
C ASP A 180 -19.30 -6.40 0.30
N SER A 181 -19.59 -6.47 1.59
CA SER A 181 -19.93 -7.71 2.28
C SER A 181 -21.35 -8.10 1.91
N GLY A 182 -21.62 -8.21 0.62
CA GLY A 182 -22.84 -8.73 0.05
C GLY A 182 -22.90 -10.25 0.19
N LEU A 183 -23.00 -10.73 1.42
CA LEU A 183 -23.64 -12.00 1.71
C LEU A 183 -25.11 -11.69 2.03
N ALA A 184 -25.89 -11.60 0.98
CA ALA A 184 -27.33 -11.75 1.09
C ALA A 184 -27.65 -13.24 1.14
N SER A 185 -28.32 -13.61 2.19
CA SER A 185 -29.08 -14.84 2.50
C SER A 185 -29.69 -15.57 1.29
#